data_24fbaba88238a3120c37d4511ccccbdf
#
_entry.id   24fbaba88238a3120c37d4511ccccbdf
#
_cell.length_a   1.000
_cell.length_b   1.000
_cell.length_c   1.000
_cell.angle_alpha   90.00
_cell.angle_beta   90.00
_cell.angle_gamma   90.00
#
_symmetry.space_group_name_H-M   'P 1'
#
loop_
_entity.id
_entity.type
_entity.pdbx_description
1 polymer ?
#
loop_
_entity_poly.entity_id
_entity_poly.type
_entity_poly.pdbx_seq_one_letter_code
_entity_poly.pdbx_strand_id
1 'polypeptide(L)'
;MDQKTFDKYVLNTYTRQPITIVKGQGMAVWDDKGREYLDFFPGFGAGNMGHCHPKVVEAIQKQVTEIIHVPNVYYNNAQGELAKLIIENTFDGQVFFCNSGAEANEGAIKLVRKRNPNKKTIITLKDSFHGRTIAAVTATGQPVYHDGFDPLPGGFEYCEANNVEMLKSMMNEHVAALMFEPVLGEGGIVPITVEFMAAARQLCDDYDTLLVLDEVQTGIGRTGKLFAYQHFDVEPDVLTMAKSLGGGIPIGAFSVKREYCDILKPGSHGSTFGGNPIACSAGIAVLNAIADENLLENALKMGNYLKEKLEALKSKYSIIKEVRGIGLMLGMELTIPGAEIVQQCLKKKVLLNCTHKTVLRLMPAINVTKFKIDKVIKVIEEAINTQLAWGQQL
;
A
#
# COMPACT_ATOMS: atom_id res chain seq x y z
N MET A 1 1.31 11.47 27.93
CA MET A 1 0.06 12.26 27.65
C MET A 1 -1.10 11.25 27.76
N ASP A 2 -2.15 11.53 28.53
CA ASP A 2 -3.32 10.67 28.59
C ASP A 2 -4.22 10.86 27.33
N GLN A 3 -5.10 9.89 27.07
CA GLN A 3 -5.94 9.88 25.88
C GLN A 3 -6.91 11.08 25.82
N LYS A 4 -7.43 11.56 26.96
CA LYS A 4 -8.32 12.72 27.00
C LYS A 4 -7.60 13.98 26.56
N THR A 5 -6.35 14.16 27.03
CA THR A 5 -5.50 15.28 26.61
C THR A 5 -5.14 15.19 25.12
N PHE A 6 -4.85 13.97 24.62
CA PHE A 6 -4.59 13.77 23.20
C PHE A 6 -5.80 14.17 22.34
N ASP A 7 -6.99 13.68 22.68
CA ASP A 7 -8.24 13.93 21.94
C ASP A 7 -8.65 15.41 21.94
N LYS A 8 -8.19 16.19 22.93
CA LYS A 8 -8.40 17.65 22.99
C LYS A 8 -7.62 18.41 21.91
N TYR A 9 -6.43 17.92 21.51
CA TYR A 9 -5.52 18.65 20.63
C TYR A 9 -5.35 18.05 19.23
N VAL A 10 -5.75 16.79 19.02
CA VAL A 10 -5.62 16.11 17.73
C VAL A 10 -7.00 15.87 17.12
N LEU A 11 -7.17 16.34 15.86
CA LEU A 11 -8.42 16.16 15.13
C LEU A 11 -8.86 14.69 15.11
N ASN A 12 -10.13 14.45 15.43
CA ASN A 12 -10.69 13.11 15.53
C ASN A 12 -11.16 12.59 14.15
N THR A 13 -10.19 12.35 13.24
CA THR A 13 -10.44 11.77 11.91
C THR A 13 -10.26 10.26 11.85
N TYR A 14 -9.85 9.64 12.94
CA TYR A 14 -9.61 8.19 13.05
C TYR A 14 -10.34 7.60 14.25
N THR A 15 -10.92 6.41 14.07
CA THR A 15 -11.37 5.57 15.20
C THR A 15 -10.16 4.90 15.82
N ARG A 16 -9.71 5.39 16.98
CA ARG A 16 -8.49 4.92 17.66
C ARG A 16 -8.77 3.73 18.58
N GLN A 17 -7.86 2.77 18.59
CA GLN A 17 -7.84 1.71 19.61
C GLN A 17 -7.38 2.31 20.94
N PRO A 18 -7.90 1.82 22.10
CA PRO A 18 -7.63 2.39 23.44
C PRO A 18 -6.25 1.92 23.99
N ILE A 19 -5.22 2.02 23.18
CA ILE A 19 -3.82 1.72 23.54
C ILE A 19 -2.90 2.85 23.06
N THR A 20 -1.86 3.15 23.86
CA THR A 20 -0.84 4.14 23.50
C THR A 20 0.46 3.42 23.20
N ILE A 21 0.84 3.29 21.94
CA ILE A 21 2.08 2.63 21.52
C ILE A 21 3.26 3.59 21.74
N VAL A 22 4.31 3.11 22.42
CA VAL A 22 5.48 3.91 22.79
C VAL A 22 6.82 3.31 22.32
N LYS A 23 6.82 2.04 21.88
CA LYS A 23 8.02 1.34 21.40
C LYS A 23 7.64 0.31 20.36
N GLY A 24 8.53 0.09 19.38
CA GLY A 24 8.42 -1.00 18.41
C GLY A 24 9.77 -1.62 18.10
N GLN A 25 9.81 -2.94 17.85
CA GLN A 25 10.98 -3.68 17.38
C GLN A 25 10.54 -4.91 16.58
N GLY A 26 10.96 -5.02 15.33
CA GLY A 26 10.50 -6.09 14.45
C GLY A 26 9.00 -6.09 14.34
N MET A 27 8.35 -7.19 14.69
CA MET A 27 6.88 -7.28 14.68
C MET A 27 6.24 -7.03 16.07
N ALA A 28 7.00 -6.68 17.08
CA ALA A 28 6.48 -6.38 18.41
C ALA A 28 6.34 -4.86 18.62
N VAL A 29 5.26 -4.47 19.27
CA VAL A 29 5.07 -3.10 19.77
C VAL A 29 4.68 -3.15 21.24
N TRP A 30 5.04 -2.12 21.99
CA TRP A 30 4.71 -2.00 23.41
C TRP A 30 3.90 -0.75 23.68
N ASP A 31 2.91 -0.90 24.54
CA ASP A 31 2.15 0.24 25.01
C ASP A 31 2.80 0.93 26.22
N ASP A 32 2.21 2.05 26.67
CA ASP A 32 2.65 2.85 27.82
C ASP A 32 2.56 2.13 29.18
N LYS A 33 1.93 0.95 29.20
CA LYS A 33 1.86 0.06 30.37
C LYS A 33 2.86 -1.10 30.28
N GLY A 34 3.73 -1.10 29.28
CA GLY A 34 4.72 -2.14 29.04
C GLY A 34 4.17 -3.44 28.48
N ARG A 35 2.91 -3.47 28.01
CA ARG A 35 2.30 -4.66 27.43
C ARG A 35 2.75 -4.82 25.99
N GLU A 36 3.24 -6.01 25.65
CA GLU A 36 3.67 -6.36 24.29
C GLU A 36 2.50 -6.80 23.43
N TYR A 37 2.48 -6.34 22.18
CA TYR A 37 1.54 -6.75 21.14
C TYR A 37 2.30 -7.22 19.90
N LEU A 38 1.76 -8.24 19.21
CA LEU A 38 2.26 -8.69 17.92
C LEU A 38 1.50 -7.96 16.82
N ASP A 39 2.23 -7.18 16.00
CA ASP A 39 1.65 -6.34 14.96
C ASP A 39 1.60 -7.09 13.62
N PHE A 40 0.40 -7.49 13.19
CA PHE A 40 0.14 -8.13 11.91
C PHE A 40 -0.47 -7.19 10.87
N PHE A 41 -0.47 -5.88 11.19
CA PHE A 41 -0.91 -4.84 10.28
C PHE A 41 -0.11 -3.53 10.48
N PRO A 42 1.23 -3.57 10.35
CA PRO A 42 2.09 -2.44 10.66
C PRO A 42 1.84 -1.26 9.69
N GLY A 43 1.23 -0.18 10.23
CA GLY A 43 1.11 1.10 9.54
C GLY A 43 0.40 1.06 8.20
N PHE A 44 -0.68 0.30 8.03
CA PHE A 44 -1.38 0.15 6.75
C PHE A 44 -0.48 -0.33 5.61
N GLY A 45 0.51 -1.15 5.92
CA GLY A 45 1.49 -1.66 4.97
C GLY A 45 2.76 -0.81 4.85
N ALA A 46 2.97 0.22 5.69
CA ALA A 46 4.21 0.99 5.69
C ALA A 46 5.37 0.27 6.42
N GLY A 47 5.04 -0.70 7.27
CA GLY A 47 6.01 -1.42 8.10
C GLY A 47 6.46 -2.77 7.50
N ASN A 48 6.74 -2.87 6.19
CA ASN A 48 7.21 -4.12 5.59
C ASN A 48 8.47 -4.67 6.25
N MET A 49 9.37 -3.79 6.69
CA MET A 49 10.60 -4.19 7.37
C MET A 49 10.41 -4.53 8.87
N GLY A 50 9.18 -4.34 9.39
CA GLY A 50 8.93 -4.32 10.82
C GLY A 50 9.37 -3.00 11.46
N HIS A 51 9.10 -2.86 12.77
CA HIS A 51 9.43 -1.66 13.52
C HIS A 51 10.94 -1.57 13.78
N CYS A 52 11.52 -0.39 13.56
CA CYS A 52 12.91 -0.07 13.88
C CYS A 52 13.92 -1.08 13.30
N HIS A 53 13.83 -1.37 12.00
CA HIS A 53 14.79 -2.27 11.35
C HIS A 53 16.21 -1.73 11.49
N PRO A 54 17.19 -2.52 11.98
CA PRO A 54 18.53 -2.02 12.34
C PRO A 54 19.24 -1.25 11.23
N LYS A 55 19.27 -1.78 10.00
CA LYS A 55 19.91 -1.12 8.84
C LYS A 55 19.24 0.22 8.50
N VAL A 56 17.90 0.30 8.61
CA VAL A 56 17.17 1.55 8.35
C VAL A 56 17.45 2.59 9.44
N VAL A 57 17.44 2.17 10.70
CA VAL A 57 17.77 3.06 11.84
C VAL A 57 19.19 3.59 11.71
N GLU A 58 20.18 2.74 11.40
CA GLU A 58 21.59 3.11 11.22
C GLU A 58 21.75 4.14 10.08
N ALA A 59 21.11 3.91 8.93
CA ALA A 59 21.17 4.82 7.78
C ALA A 59 20.58 6.21 8.13
N ILE A 60 19.47 6.24 8.86
CA ILE A 60 18.85 7.49 9.32
C ILE A 60 19.78 8.21 10.33
N GLN A 61 20.31 7.49 11.31
CA GLN A 61 21.22 8.05 12.32
C GLN A 61 22.49 8.64 11.70
N LYS A 62 23.05 7.98 10.68
CA LYS A 62 24.17 8.50 9.92
C LYS A 62 23.79 9.77 9.16
N GLN A 63 22.73 9.71 8.36
CA GLN A 63 22.34 10.81 7.48
C GLN A 63 21.93 12.07 8.25
N VAL A 64 21.27 11.95 9.41
CA VAL A 64 20.82 13.10 10.22
C VAL A 64 21.99 13.91 10.78
N THR A 65 23.18 13.33 10.89
CA THR A 65 24.39 14.05 11.33
C THR A 65 25.14 14.73 10.18
N GLU A 66 24.84 14.41 8.93
CA GLU A 66 25.47 14.99 7.73
C GLU A 66 24.65 16.15 7.18
N ILE A 67 23.41 15.87 6.74
CA ILE A 67 22.45 16.88 6.26
C ILE A 67 21.04 16.35 6.33
N ILE A 68 20.13 17.16 6.91
CA ILE A 68 18.71 16.80 7.09
C ILE A 68 17.92 17.09 5.82
N HIS A 69 18.12 18.26 5.22
CA HIS A 69 17.38 18.72 4.05
C HIS A 69 18.23 19.61 3.16
N VAL A 70 18.02 19.49 1.85
CA VAL A 70 18.53 20.39 0.83
C VAL A 70 17.45 20.52 -0.27
N PRO A 71 17.18 21.74 -0.77
CA PRO A 71 16.17 21.91 -1.82
C PRO A 71 16.58 21.28 -3.15
N ASN A 72 15.61 20.83 -3.92
CA ASN A 72 15.79 20.13 -5.20
C ASN A 72 16.43 20.98 -6.33
N VAL A 73 16.85 22.21 -6.03
CA VAL A 73 17.67 23.02 -6.94
C VAL A 73 19.17 22.66 -6.86
N TYR A 74 19.55 21.80 -5.91
CA TYR A 74 20.90 21.24 -5.79
C TYR A 74 20.86 19.73 -5.91
N TYR A 75 21.95 19.14 -6.38
CA TYR A 75 22.09 17.68 -6.42
C TYR A 75 22.23 17.09 -5.01
N ASN A 76 21.66 15.91 -4.83
CA ASN A 76 21.67 15.15 -3.59
C ASN A 76 21.99 13.69 -3.91
N ASN A 77 23.13 13.20 -3.41
CA ASN A 77 23.61 11.85 -3.72
C ASN A 77 22.61 10.76 -3.31
N ALA A 78 22.05 10.86 -2.10
CA ALA A 78 21.08 9.85 -1.62
C ALA A 78 19.84 9.78 -2.52
N GLN A 79 19.38 10.92 -3.03
CA GLN A 79 18.24 10.96 -3.97
C GLN A 79 18.59 10.27 -5.30
N GLY A 80 19.77 10.56 -5.85
CA GLY A 80 20.24 9.96 -7.11
C GLY A 80 20.44 8.44 -6.96
N GLU A 81 21.01 8.01 -5.85
CA GLU A 81 21.24 6.58 -5.55
C GLU A 81 19.92 5.83 -5.38
N LEU A 82 18.95 6.37 -4.62
CA LEU A 82 17.64 5.75 -4.49
C LEU A 82 16.91 5.69 -5.84
N ALA A 83 16.96 6.76 -6.65
CA ALA A 83 16.37 6.75 -7.98
C ALA A 83 16.97 5.66 -8.86
N LYS A 84 18.30 5.52 -8.84
CA LYS A 84 19.01 4.46 -9.57
C LYS A 84 18.55 3.08 -9.13
N LEU A 85 18.51 2.81 -7.82
CA LEU A 85 18.05 1.52 -7.29
C LEU A 85 16.62 1.20 -7.70
N ILE A 86 15.71 2.18 -7.72
CA ILE A 86 14.33 1.98 -8.17
C ILE A 86 14.31 1.62 -9.66
N ILE A 87 15.00 2.38 -10.51
CA ILE A 87 15.01 2.18 -11.96
C ILE A 87 15.66 0.85 -12.34
N GLU A 88 16.78 0.48 -11.73
CA GLU A 88 17.46 -0.80 -11.98
C GLU A 88 16.59 -2.03 -11.60
N ASN A 89 15.56 -1.84 -10.78
CA ASN A 89 14.62 -2.89 -10.35
C ASN A 89 13.22 -2.78 -10.96
N THR A 90 12.99 -1.83 -11.86
CA THR A 90 11.70 -1.61 -12.53
C THR A 90 11.83 -1.62 -14.04
N PHE A 91 11.89 -0.46 -14.67
CA PHE A 91 11.98 -0.26 -16.12
C PHE A 91 12.84 0.98 -16.41
N ASP A 92 13.36 1.10 -17.63
CA ASP A 92 14.13 2.29 -18.02
C ASP A 92 13.27 3.56 -17.95
N GLY A 93 13.73 4.55 -17.17
CA GLY A 93 12.97 5.75 -16.94
C GLY A 93 13.62 6.72 -15.95
N GLN A 94 12.77 7.52 -15.30
CA GLN A 94 13.17 8.47 -14.26
C GLN A 94 12.19 8.46 -13.10
N VAL A 95 12.65 8.93 -11.93
CA VAL A 95 11.86 8.98 -10.68
C VAL A 95 11.67 10.43 -10.24
N PHE A 96 10.44 10.77 -9.86
CA PHE A 96 10.14 11.97 -9.08
C PHE A 96 9.82 11.57 -7.64
N PHE A 97 10.43 12.25 -6.66
CA PHE A 97 10.20 12.01 -5.25
C PHE A 97 9.25 13.04 -4.63
N CYS A 98 8.39 12.57 -3.73
CA CYS A 98 7.47 13.35 -2.91
C CYS A 98 7.41 12.77 -1.48
N ASN A 99 6.36 13.04 -0.69
CA ASN A 99 6.33 12.69 0.73
C ASN A 99 5.27 11.64 1.09
N SER A 100 4.39 11.32 0.17
CA SER A 100 3.27 10.40 0.41
C SER A 100 2.80 9.72 -0.87
N GLY A 101 2.00 8.65 -0.72
CA GLY A 101 1.34 8.00 -1.85
C GLY A 101 0.33 8.89 -2.55
N ALA A 102 -0.38 9.74 -1.79
CA ALA A 102 -1.31 10.70 -2.37
C ALA A 102 -0.57 11.70 -3.29
N GLU A 103 0.57 12.25 -2.86
CA GLU A 103 1.38 13.12 -3.71
C GLU A 103 1.96 12.41 -4.92
N ALA A 104 2.36 11.14 -4.79
CA ALA A 104 2.83 10.33 -5.92
C ALA A 104 1.72 10.16 -6.97
N ASN A 105 0.51 9.83 -6.53
CA ASN A 105 -0.66 9.69 -7.39
C ASN A 105 -1.09 11.03 -8.02
N GLU A 106 -1.05 12.13 -7.28
CA GLU A 106 -1.27 13.50 -7.83
C GLU A 106 -0.25 13.82 -8.94
N GLY A 107 1.03 13.47 -8.73
CA GLY A 107 2.09 13.64 -9.73
C GLY A 107 1.81 12.83 -10.99
N ALA A 108 1.42 11.57 -10.85
CA ALA A 108 1.02 10.68 -11.95
C ALA A 108 -0.21 11.24 -12.71
N ILE A 109 -1.26 11.66 -11.99
CA ILE A 109 -2.47 12.27 -12.58
C ILE A 109 -2.11 13.54 -13.37
N LYS A 110 -1.23 14.39 -12.83
CA LYS A 110 -0.76 15.60 -13.53
C LYS A 110 0.03 15.27 -14.79
N LEU A 111 0.92 14.27 -14.74
CA LEU A 111 1.67 13.80 -15.90
C LEU A 111 0.74 13.29 -16.99
N VAL A 112 -0.19 12.41 -16.64
CA VAL A 112 -1.20 11.84 -17.55
C VAL A 112 -1.99 12.95 -18.26
N ARG A 113 -2.54 13.90 -17.51
CA ARG A 113 -3.35 15.00 -18.06
C ARG A 113 -2.54 15.98 -18.92
N LYS A 114 -1.23 16.10 -18.65
CA LYS A 114 -0.33 16.98 -19.41
C LYS A 114 0.15 16.34 -20.69
N ARG A 115 0.25 15.00 -20.77
CA ARG A 115 0.72 14.27 -21.95
C ARG A 115 -0.10 14.58 -23.19
N ASN A 116 -1.41 14.54 -23.07
CA ASN A 116 -2.30 14.82 -24.19
C ASN A 116 -3.47 15.70 -23.74
N PRO A 117 -3.53 16.97 -24.17
CA PRO A 117 -4.58 17.90 -23.78
C PRO A 117 -5.98 17.51 -24.26
N ASN A 118 -6.11 16.63 -25.26
CA ASN A 118 -7.38 16.14 -25.80
C ASN A 118 -7.90 14.89 -25.05
N LYS A 119 -7.06 14.23 -24.25
CA LYS A 119 -7.40 13.06 -23.42
C LYS A 119 -7.48 13.49 -21.97
N LYS A 120 -8.62 13.37 -21.34
CA LYS A 120 -8.83 13.87 -19.96
C LYS A 120 -9.36 12.82 -18.99
N THR A 121 -9.96 11.74 -19.52
CA THR A 121 -10.56 10.69 -18.69
C THR A 121 -9.48 9.76 -18.15
N ILE A 122 -9.49 9.55 -16.84
CA ILE A 122 -8.72 8.52 -16.16
C ILE A 122 -9.70 7.49 -15.66
N ILE A 123 -9.57 6.24 -16.11
CA ILE A 123 -10.36 5.12 -15.60
C ILE A 123 -9.62 4.53 -14.41
N THR A 124 -10.30 4.47 -13.26
CA THR A 124 -9.84 3.78 -12.05
C THR A 124 -10.77 2.61 -11.73
N LEU A 125 -10.54 1.88 -10.64
CA LEU A 125 -11.40 0.78 -10.27
C LEU A 125 -12.37 1.14 -9.14
N LYS A 126 -13.58 0.58 -9.18
CA LYS A 126 -14.48 0.59 -8.02
C LYS A 126 -13.76 -0.06 -6.82
N ASP A 127 -14.03 0.44 -5.63
CA ASP A 127 -13.41 0.02 -4.38
C ASP A 127 -11.89 0.28 -4.27
N SER A 128 -11.26 0.95 -5.26
CA SER A 128 -9.86 1.38 -5.18
C SER A 128 -9.64 2.45 -4.10
N PHE A 129 -8.36 2.67 -3.75
CA PHE A 129 -7.95 3.75 -2.86
C PHE A 129 -6.62 4.37 -3.33
N HIS A 130 -6.66 5.64 -3.74
CA HIS A 130 -5.50 6.34 -4.29
C HIS A 130 -5.00 7.52 -3.45
N GLY A 131 -5.70 7.89 -2.37
CA GLY A 131 -5.29 8.95 -1.44
C GLY A 131 -6.41 9.85 -0.96
N ARG A 132 -6.03 10.91 -0.21
CA ARG A 132 -6.97 11.84 0.43
C ARG A 132 -6.84 13.29 -0.04
N THR A 133 -5.94 13.61 -0.97
CA THR A 133 -5.92 14.89 -1.67
C THR A 133 -7.05 14.94 -2.70
N ILE A 134 -7.43 16.12 -3.17
CA ILE A 134 -8.68 16.29 -3.94
C ILE A 134 -8.71 15.45 -5.22
N ALA A 135 -7.63 15.40 -6.03
CA ALA A 135 -7.65 14.54 -7.22
C ALA A 135 -7.46 13.06 -6.87
N ALA A 136 -6.64 12.71 -5.87
CA ALA A 136 -6.48 11.33 -5.44
C ALA A 136 -7.75 10.76 -4.77
N VAL A 137 -8.50 11.58 -4.02
CA VAL A 137 -9.80 11.13 -3.48
C VAL A 137 -10.83 10.95 -4.59
N THR A 138 -10.80 11.81 -5.62
CA THR A 138 -11.67 11.61 -6.79
C THR A 138 -11.30 10.35 -7.56
N ALA A 139 -10.00 10.04 -7.72
CA ALA A 139 -9.55 8.80 -8.34
C ALA A 139 -9.95 7.54 -7.53
N THR A 140 -10.17 7.68 -6.22
CA THR A 140 -10.60 6.61 -5.32
C THR A 140 -12.04 6.18 -5.65
N GLY A 141 -12.24 4.93 -6.06
CA GLY A 141 -13.53 4.41 -6.52
C GLY A 141 -14.50 4.05 -5.39
N GLN A 142 -14.52 4.82 -4.30
CA GLN A 142 -15.35 4.60 -3.12
C GLN A 142 -16.14 5.88 -2.77
N PRO A 143 -17.45 5.96 -3.09
CA PRO A 143 -18.26 7.17 -2.91
C PRO A 143 -18.26 7.73 -1.49
N VAL A 144 -18.10 6.88 -0.48
CA VAL A 144 -18.03 7.31 0.94
C VAL A 144 -16.88 8.28 1.21
N TYR A 145 -15.84 8.29 0.40
CA TYR A 145 -14.70 9.20 0.53
C TYR A 145 -14.89 10.51 -0.25
N HIS A 146 -15.91 10.58 -1.11
CA HIS A 146 -16.25 11.79 -1.86
C HIS A 146 -17.21 12.69 -1.09
N ASP A 147 -18.00 12.13 -0.18
CA ASP A 147 -19.07 12.81 0.53
C ASP A 147 -18.59 14.08 1.24
N GLY A 148 -19.23 15.20 0.90
CA GLY A 148 -18.94 16.52 1.47
C GLY A 148 -17.74 17.27 0.90
N PHE A 149 -17.08 16.75 -0.16
CA PHE A 149 -15.89 17.38 -0.77
C PHE A 149 -16.15 17.99 -2.15
N ASP A 150 -17.40 18.06 -2.58
CA ASP A 150 -17.78 18.68 -3.85
C ASP A 150 -17.50 20.21 -3.89
N PRO A 151 -17.12 20.76 -5.09
CA PRO A 151 -16.97 20.09 -6.38
C PRO A 151 -15.64 19.33 -6.51
N LEU A 152 -15.72 18.06 -6.87
CA LEU A 152 -14.54 17.25 -7.18
C LEU A 152 -14.08 17.48 -8.63
N PRO A 153 -12.77 17.34 -8.96
CA PRO A 153 -12.27 17.50 -10.31
C PRO A 153 -12.84 16.42 -11.24
N GLY A 154 -13.42 16.82 -12.38
CA GLY A 154 -13.93 15.90 -13.39
C GLY A 154 -12.87 15.05 -14.09
N GLY A 155 -13.33 14.14 -14.95
CA GLY A 155 -12.47 13.28 -15.78
C GLY A 155 -12.01 12.01 -15.08
N PHE A 156 -12.81 11.46 -14.17
CA PHE A 156 -12.61 10.14 -13.59
C PHE A 156 -13.82 9.26 -13.83
N GLU A 157 -13.58 8.01 -14.22
CA GLU A 157 -14.58 6.97 -14.41
C GLU A 157 -14.14 5.70 -13.68
N TYR A 158 -15.09 4.83 -13.29
CA TYR A 158 -14.82 3.70 -12.40
C TYR A 158 -15.27 2.39 -13.02
N CYS A 159 -14.30 1.53 -13.35
CA CYS A 159 -14.51 0.17 -13.83
C CYS A 159 -14.61 -0.82 -12.67
N GLU A 160 -15.35 -1.90 -12.83
CA GLU A 160 -15.31 -3.02 -11.88
C GLU A 160 -14.00 -3.79 -12.01
N ALA A 161 -13.39 -4.13 -10.88
CA ALA A 161 -12.18 -4.95 -10.87
C ALA A 161 -12.44 -6.30 -11.56
N ASN A 162 -11.52 -6.72 -12.41
CA ASN A 162 -11.56 -7.99 -13.15
C ASN A 162 -12.73 -8.14 -14.16
N ASN A 163 -13.42 -7.05 -14.48
CA ASN A 163 -14.47 -7.03 -15.51
C ASN A 163 -13.89 -6.52 -16.84
N VAL A 164 -13.29 -7.42 -17.64
CA VAL A 164 -12.65 -7.12 -18.93
C VAL A 164 -13.64 -6.53 -19.94
N GLU A 165 -14.87 -7.01 -19.97
CA GLU A 165 -15.87 -6.53 -20.94
C GLU A 165 -16.32 -5.10 -20.60
N MET A 166 -16.50 -4.79 -19.32
CA MET A 166 -16.76 -3.42 -18.89
C MET A 166 -15.58 -2.50 -19.26
N LEU A 167 -14.34 -2.94 -18.99
CA LEU A 167 -13.14 -2.18 -19.32
C LEU A 167 -13.08 -1.86 -20.82
N LYS A 168 -13.29 -2.85 -21.68
CA LYS A 168 -13.35 -2.66 -23.14
C LYS A 168 -14.42 -1.64 -23.54
N SER A 169 -15.60 -1.69 -22.93
CA SER A 169 -16.72 -0.78 -23.26
C SER A 169 -16.46 0.67 -22.83
N MET A 170 -15.59 0.89 -21.85
CA MET A 170 -15.22 2.23 -21.35
C MET A 170 -14.06 2.86 -22.15
N MET A 171 -13.26 2.04 -22.86
CA MET A 171 -12.10 2.55 -23.61
C MET A 171 -12.54 3.29 -24.87
N ASN A 172 -11.95 4.48 -25.05
CA ASN A 172 -12.18 5.34 -26.22
C ASN A 172 -11.02 6.34 -26.38
N GLU A 173 -11.04 7.14 -27.44
CA GLU A 173 -9.98 8.11 -27.76
C GLU A 173 -9.81 9.26 -26.76
N HIS A 174 -10.72 9.43 -25.78
CA HIS A 174 -10.62 10.48 -24.76
C HIS A 174 -10.00 9.96 -23.46
N VAL A 175 -9.76 8.65 -23.33
CA VAL A 175 -9.11 8.05 -22.16
C VAL A 175 -7.62 8.36 -22.15
N ALA A 176 -7.17 9.00 -21.08
CA ALA A 176 -5.78 9.40 -20.88
C ALA A 176 -4.96 8.34 -20.16
N ALA A 177 -5.58 7.62 -19.22
CA ALA A 177 -4.94 6.55 -18.46
C ALA A 177 -5.95 5.53 -17.93
N LEU A 178 -5.46 4.29 -17.77
CA LEU A 178 -5.97 3.34 -16.80
C LEU A 178 -5.09 3.41 -15.54
N MET A 179 -5.68 3.62 -14.37
CA MET A 179 -4.93 3.75 -13.11
C MET A 179 -5.56 2.83 -12.05
N PHE A 180 -4.78 1.86 -11.55
CA PHE A 180 -5.28 0.92 -10.52
C PHE A 180 -4.17 0.27 -9.70
N GLU A 181 -4.55 -0.31 -8.56
CA GLU A 181 -3.72 -1.11 -7.68
C GLU A 181 -3.64 -2.55 -8.22
N PRO A 182 -2.48 -3.23 -8.31
CA PRO A 182 -2.40 -4.66 -8.66
C PRO A 182 -3.12 -5.60 -7.67
N VAL A 183 -3.32 -5.14 -6.44
CA VAL A 183 -4.21 -5.73 -5.44
C VAL A 183 -4.94 -4.59 -4.77
N LEU A 184 -6.27 -4.52 -4.88
CA LEU A 184 -7.07 -3.51 -4.19
C LEU A 184 -6.93 -3.65 -2.68
N GLY A 185 -6.17 -2.75 -2.05
CA GLY A 185 -5.82 -2.86 -0.64
C GLY A 185 -6.98 -2.55 0.30
N GLU A 186 -7.56 -1.38 0.17
CA GLU A 186 -8.72 -0.93 0.95
C GLU A 186 -10.01 -1.57 0.42
N GLY A 187 -10.05 -1.98 -0.83
CA GLY A 187 -11.16 -2.67 -1.49
C GLY A 187 -11.36 -4.13 -1.09
N GLY A 188 -10.74 -4.60 0.00
CA GLY A 188 -10.95 -5.95 0.52
C GLY A 188 -9.92 -6.98 0.07
N ILE A 189 -8.71 -6.56 -0.27
CA ILE A 189 -7.62 -7.42 -0.72
C ILE A 189 -8.04 -8.24 -1.96
N VAL A 190 -8.37 -7.54 -3.04
CA VAL A 190 -8.81 -8.16 -4.30
C VAL A 190 -7.67 -8.12 -5.32
N PRO A 191 -7.01 -9.25 -5.60
CA PRO A 191 -5.99 -9.31 -6.65
C PRO A 191 -6.61 -9.07 -8.04
N ILE A 192 -5.88 -8.33 -8.87
CA ILE A 192 -6.19 -8.22 -10.29
C ILE A 192 -5.83 -9.55 -10.98
N THR A 193 -6.69 -10.03 -11.86
CA THR A 193 -6.43 -11.27 -12.62
C THR A 193 -5.44 -11.03 -13.77
N VAL A 194 -4.77 -12.10 -14.18
CA VAL A 194 -3.83 -12.05 -15.31
C VAL A 194 -4.54 -11.57 -16.58
N GLU A 195 -5.78 -12.02 -16.80
CA GLU A 195 -6.59 -11.64 -17.96
C GLU A 195 -6.92 -10.15 -17.95
N PHE A 196 -7.27 -9.58 -16.78
CA PHE A 196 -7.58 -8.16 -16.69
C PHE A 196 -6.33 -7.31 -16.88
N MET A 197 -5.20 -7.68 -16.30
CA MET A 197 -3.93 -6.98 -16.46
C MET A 197 -3.46 -6.99 -17.92
N ALA A 198 -3.53 -8.14 -18.59
CA ALA A 198 -3.18 -8.28 -20.01
C ALA A 198 -4.12 -7.44 -20.90
N ALA A 199 -5.44 -7.49 -20.65
CA ALA A 199 -6.41 -6.67 -21.37
C ALA A 199 -6.17 -5.17 -21.14
N ALA A 200 -5.87 -4.76 -19.91
CA ALA A 200 -5.54 -3.37 -19.58
C ALA A 200 -4.33 -2.87 -20.37
N ARG A 201 -3.25 -3.66 -20.45
CA ARG A 201 -2.05 -3.30 -21.25
C ARG A 201 -2.40 -3.19 -22.73
N GLN A 202 -3.06 -4.19 -23.31
CA GLN A 202 -3.42 -4.20 -24.71
C GLN A 202 -4.29 -3.00 -25.08
N LEU A 203 -5.31 -2.71 -24.26
CA LEU A 203 -6.18 -1.56 -24.49
C LEU A 203 -5.42 -0.22 -24.36
N CYS A 204 -4.48 -0.12 -23.44
CA CYS A 204 -3.64 1.06 -23.35
C CYS A 204 -2.79 1.27 -24.61
N ASP A 205 -2.25 0.18 -25.17
CA ASP A 205 -1.46 0.23 -26.41
C ASP A 205 -2.35 0.60 -27.62
N ASP A 206 -3.52 -0.04 -27.76
CA ASP A 206 -4.45 0.19 -28.86
C ASP A 206 -4.99 1.62 -28.92
N TYR A 207 -5.19 2.24 -27.75
CA TYR A 207 -5.76 3.59 -27.63
C TYR A 207 -4.73 4.68 -27.33
N ASP A 208 -3.44 4.41 -27.35
CA ASP A 208 -2.38 5.36 -26.94
C ASP A 208 -2.67 6.00 -25.56
N THR A 209 -2.97 5.15 -24.57
CA THR A 209 -3.37 5.47 -23.21
C THR A 209 -2.30 5.01 -22.25
N LEU A 210 -2.02 5.73 -21.16
CA LEU A 210 -1.01 5.33 -20.17
C LEU A 210 -1.57 4.29 -19.18
N LEU A 211 -0.80 3.23 -18.94
CA LEU A 211 -1.03 2.31 -17.83
C LEU A 211 -0.28 2.81 -16.59
N VAL A 212 -1.04 3.23 -15.57
CA VAL A 212 -0.54 3.70 -14.28
C VAL A 212 -0.84 2.65 -13.23
N LEU A 213 0.17 2.05 -12.63
CA LEU A 213 -0.02 1.12 -11.51
C LEU A 213 0.31 1.80 -10.19
N ASP A 214 -0.68 1.83 -9.30
CA ASP A 214 -0.54 2.29 -7.92
C ASP A 214 -0.01 1.14 -7.05
N GLU A 215 1.29 1.16 -6.81
CA GLU A 215 1.96 0.19 -5.94
C GLU A 215 2.34 0.76 -4.57
N VAL A 216 1.63 1.79 -4.14
CA VAL A 216 1.81 2.39 -2.82
C VAL A 216 1.67 1.36 -1.69
N GLN A 217 0.77 0.38 -1.83
CA GLN A 217 0.57 -0.66 -0.83
C GLN A 217 1.15 -2.03 -1.25
N THR A 218 1.15 -2.35 -2.52
CA THR A 218 1.57 -3.65 -3.07
C THR A 218 3.07 -3.77 -3.28
N GLY A 219 3.77 -2.64 -3.43
CA GLY A 219 5.20 -2.59 -3.70
C GLY A 219 6.10 -2.89 -2.50
N ILE A 220 7.38 -2.76 -2.75
CA ILE A 220 8.47 -2.89 -1.76
C ILE A 220 8.42 -4.24 -1.03
N GLY A 221 8.30 -5.32 -1.82
CA GLY A 221 8.40 -6.70 -1.34
C GLY A 221 7.12 -7.30 -0.76
N ARG A 222 6.04 -6.54 -0.63
CA ARG A 222 4.79 -6.97 0.03
C ARG A 222 4.22 -8.28 -0.54
N THR A 223 4.27 -8.44 -1.86
CA THR A 223 3.70 -9.60 -2.57
C THR A 223 4.69 -10.73 -2.86
N GLY A 224 5.97 -10.58 -2.43
CA GLY A 224 7.05 -11.54 -2.73
C GLY A 224 7.82 -11.24 -4.03
N LYS A 225 7.45 -10.18 -4.72
CA LYS A 225 8.25 -9.48 -5.74
C LYS A 225 8.50 -8.07 -5.23
N LEU A 226 9.51 -7.36 -5.77
CA LEU A 226 9.78 -6.00 -5.32
C LEU A 226 8.59 -5.09 -5.60
N PHE A 227 7.97 -5.25 -6.79
CA PHE A 227 6.70 -4.65 -7.18
C PHE A 227 5.72 -5.73 -7.65
N ALA A 228 4.44 -5.57 -7.35
CA ALA A 228 3.44 -6.60 -7.64
C ALA A 228 3.22 -6.81 -9.14
N TYR A 229 3.40 -5.77 -9.97
CA TYR A 229 3.29 -5.92 -11.43
C TYR A 229 4.25 -6.99 -11.99
N GLN A 230 5.36 -7.26 -11.30
CA GLN A 230 6.34 -8.30 -11.69
C GLN A 230 5.80 -9.75 -11.55
N HIS A 231 4.57 -9.93 -11.07
CA HIS A 231 3.84 -11.21 -11.15
C HIS A 231 3.13 -11.39 -12.50
N PHE A 232 3.07 -10.35 -13.33
CA PHE A 232 2.40 -10.33 -14.63
C PHE A 232 3.44 -10.04 -15.72
N ASP A 233 3.22 -10.53 -16.92
CA ASP A 233 4.06 -10.19 -18.08
C ASP A 233 3.63 -8.83 -18.68
N VAL A 234 3.51 -7.82 -17.82
CA VAL A 234 3.04 -6.48 -18.16
C VAL A 234 3.91 -5.44 -17.46
N GLU A 235 4.37 -4.46 -18.20
CA GLU A 235 5.14 -3.33 -17.67
C GLU A 235 4.30 -2.04 -17.74
N PRO A 236 4.12 -1.31 -16.62
CA PRO A 236 3.37 -0.06 -16.61
C PRO A 236 4.18 1.09 -17.23
N ASP A 237 3.49 2.14 -17.67
CA ASP A 237 4.12 3.36 -18.16
C ASP A 237 4.47 4.31 -17.02
N VAL A 238 3.70 4.27 -15.94
CA VAL A 238 3.92 5.02 -14.69
C VAL A 238 3.67 4.09 -13.51
N LEU A 239 4.57 4.12 -12.54
CA LEU A 239 4.49 3.34 -11.31
C LEU A 239 4.56 4.27 -10.11
N THR A 240 3.55 4.26 -9.24
CA THR A 240 3.57 5.05 -7.99
C THR A 240 3.92 4.17 -6.79
N MET A 241 4.65 4.72 -5.84
CA MET A 241 5.13 4.01 -4.65
C MET A 241 5.26 4.93 -3.44
N ALA A 242 5.13 4.40 -2.23
CA ALA A 242 5.30 5.11 -0.96
C ALA A 242 5.42 4.11 0.20
N LYS A 243 4.81 4.41 1.34
CA LYS A 243 4.69 3.53 2.52
C LYS A 243 6.00 2.86 2.88
N SER A 244 6.12 1.56 2.55
CA SER A 244 7.31 0.76 2.90
C SER A 244 8.61 1.24 2.25
N LEU A 245 8.56 2.08 1.22
CA LEU A 245 9.76 2.65 0.57
C LEU A 245 10.68 3.34 1.59
N GLY A 246 10.12 4.01 2.60
CA GLY A 246 10.90 4.70 3.62
C GLY A 246 11.10 3.93 4.93
N GLY A 247 10.62 2.67 5.03
CA GLY A 247 10.74 1.88 6.26
C GLY A 247 10.10 2.52 7.50
N GLY A 248 9.10 3.40 7.32
CA GLY A 248 8.42 4.18 8.34
C GLY A 248 8.67 5.70 8.24
N ILE A 249 9.65 6.14 7.46
CA ILE A 249 9.88 7.57 7.15
C ILE A 249 8.94 7.98 6.00
N PRO A 250 8.27 9.15 6.08
CA PRO A 250 7.45 9.67 4.99
C PRO A 250 8.26 9.86 3.71
N ILE A 251 7.89 9.14 2.67
CA ILE A 251 8.40 9.26 1.30
C ILE A 251 7.36 8.69 0.35
N GLY A 252 7.23 9.33 -0.80
CA GLY A 252 6.52 8.82 -1.96
C GLY A 252 7.37 9.05 -3.20
N ALA A 253 7.06 8.33 -4.26
CA ALA A 253 7.70 8.53 -5.55
C ALA A 253 6.78 8.04 -6.68
N PHE A 254 6.99 8.55 -7.87
CA PHE A 254 6.53 7.88 -9.09
C PHE A 254 7.67 7.77 -10.09
N SER A 255 7.76 6.62 -10.73
CA SER A 255 8.66 6.38 -11.85
C SER A 255 7.88 6.42 -13.16
N VAL A 256 8.55 6.88 -14.20
CA VAL A 256 7.98 7.11 -15.53
C VAL A 256 8.91 6.52 -16.57
N LYS A 257 8.38 5.80 -17.57
CA LYS A 257 9.15 5.29 -18.70
C LYS A 257 9.91 6.41 -19.43
N ARG A 258 11.07 6.09 -19.99
CA ARG A 258 11.98 7.02 -20.64
C ARG A 258 11.30 7.94 -21.65
N GLU A 259 10.41 7.42 -22.45
CA GLU A 259 9.69 8.16 -23.49
C GLU A 259 8.75 9.24 -22.96
N TYR A 260 8.34 9.17 -21.67
CA TYR A 260 7.44 10.13 -21.04
C TYR A 260 8.14 11.09 -20.06
N CYS A 261 9.47 10.97 -19.88
CA CYS A 261 10.21 11.78 -18.89
C CYS A 261 10.15 13.29 -19.17
N ASP A 262 10.04 13.70 -20.44
CA ASP A 262 10.02 15.10 -20.84
C ASP A 262 8.65 15.80 -20.74
N ILE A 263 7.61 15.10 -20.28
CA ILE A 263 6.26 15.66 -20.12
C ILE A 263 6.23 16.69 -18.99
N LEU A 264 6.82 16.36 -17.85
CA LEU A 264 6.94 17.28 -16.70
C LEU A 264 8.29 17.97 -16.73
N LYS A 265 8.34 19.14 -17.37
CA LYS A 265 9.54 19.99 -17.46
C LYS A 265 9.73 20.83 -16.19
N PRO A 266 10.95 21.41 -15.98
CA PRO A 266 11.18 22.36 -14.89
C PRO A 266 10.05 23.41 -14.75
N GLY A 267 9.56 23.59 -13.52
CA GLY A 267 8.43 24.47 -13.22
C GLY A 267 7.03 23.82 -13.35
N SER A 268 6.91 22.61 -13.93
CA SER A 268 5.61 21.93 -14.10
C SER A 268 5.12 21.24 -12.83
N HIS A 269 6.03 20.74 -12.02
CA HIS A 269 5.76 20.03 -10.76
C HIS A 269 6.92 20.23 -9.80
N GLY A 270 6.68 20.07 -8.50
CA GLY A 270 7.69 20.25 -7.47
C GLY A 270 7.24 19.77 -6.11
N SER A 271 8.21 19.56 -5.20
CA SER A 271 7.99 19.23 -3.80
C SER A 271 9.14 19.84 -2.98
N THR A 272 8.83 20.49 -1.87
CA THR A 272 9.86 21.07 -0.99
C THR A 272 10.69 19.97 -0.33
N PHE A 273 10.06 18.95 0.23
CA PHE A 273 10.74 17.90 0.99
C PHE A 273 10.90 16.59 0.23
N GLY A 274 10.28 16.43 -0.93
CA GLY A 274 10.39 15.22 -1.74
C GLY A 274 11.84 14.95 -2.14
N GLY A 275 12.31 13.73 -1.89
CA GLY A 275 13.69 13.32 -2.15
C GLY A 275 14.69 13.87 -1.15
N ASN A 276 14.27 14.27 0.07
CA ASN A 276 15.23 14.71 1.09
C ASN A 276 16.20 13.60 1.49
N PRO A 277 17.43 13.97 1.91
CA PRO A 277 18.49 13.00 2.20
C PRO A 277 18.11 11.92 3.19
N ILE A 278 17.39 12.25 4.30
CA ILE A 278 17.03 11.27 5.33
C ILE A 278 16.07 10.23 4.75
N ALA A 279 15.02 10.67 4.05
CA ALA A 279 14.03 9.76 3.49
C ALA A 279 14.64 8.87 2.39
N CYS A 280 15.52 9.43 1.55
CA CYS A 280 16.23 8.66 0.54
C CYS A 280 17.21 7.65 1.14
N SER A 281 17.98 8.03 2.17
CA SER A 281 18.89 7.11 2.86
C SER A 281 18.13 5.97 3.54
N ALA A 282 16.97 6.24 4.12
CA ALA A 282 16.08 5.21 4.64
C ALA A 282 15.60 4.26 3.51
N GLY A 283 15.19 4.81 2.37
CA GLY A 283 14.76 4.02 1.21
C GLY A 283 15.86 3.13 0.64
N ILE A 284 17.09 3.64 0.52
CA ILE A 284 18.26 2.86 0.12
C ILE A 284 18.47 1.69 1.08
N ALA A 285 18.43 1.97 2.39
CA ALA A 285 18.61 0.92 3.40
C ALA A 285 17.50 -0.14 3.35
N VAL A 286 16.24 0.26 3.05
CA VAL A 286 15.12 -0.68 2.85
C VAL A 286 15.39 -1.59 1.66
N LEU A 287 15.72 -1.05 0.48
CA LEU A 287 15.94 -1.84 -0.72
C LEU A 287 17.13 -2.79 -0.58
N ASN A 288 18.23 -2.30 -0.01
CA ASN A 288 19.41 -3.13 0.26
C ASN A 288 19.09 -4.24 1.28
N ALA A 289 18.37 -3.94 2.37
CA ALA A 289 18.01 -4.95 3.35
C ALA A 289 17.08 -6.03 2.76
N ILE A 290 16.15 -5.66 1.88
CA ILE A 290 15.29 -6.61 1.16
C ILE A 290 16.14 -7.61 0.36
N ALA A 291 17.16 -7.12 -0.35
CA ALA A 291 18.05 -7.96 -1.15
C ALA A 291 18.98 -8.82 -0.26
N ASP A 292 19.70 -8.17 0.68
CA ASP A 292 20.70 -8.83 1.53
C ASP A 292 20.12 -9.94 2.42
N GLU A 293 18.88 -9.79 2.87
CA GLU A 293 18.20 -10.70 3.79
C GLU A 293 17.23 -11.65 3.07
N ASN A 294 17.23 -11.68 1.74
CA ASN A 294 16.34 -12.50 0.89
C ASN A 294 14.85 -12.37 1.27
N LEU A 295 14.41 -11.15 1.58
CA LEU A 295 13.08 -10.93 2.14
C LEU A 295 11.95 -11.13 1.12
N LEU A 296 12.22 -11.05 -0.18
CA LEU A 296 11.24 -11.36 -1.23
C LEU A 296 10.87 -12.85 -1.19
N GLU A 297 11.88 -13.73 -1.10
CA GLU A 297 11.65 -15.16 -0.99
C GLU A 297 10.91 -15.52 0.30
N ASN A 298 11.31 -14.88 1.44
CA ASN A 298 10.61 -15.06 2.70
C ASN A 298 9.16 -14.61 2.62
N ALA A 299 8.86 -13.47 1.98
CA ALA A 299 7.51 -12.97 1.83
C ALA A 299 6.63 -13.95 1.02
N LEU A 300 7.17 -14.53 -0.04
CA LEU A 300 6.47 -15.53 -0.84
C LEU A 300 6.21 -16.82 -0.05
N LYS A 301 7.26 -17.36 0.58
CA LYS A 301 7.20 -18.59 1.38
C LYS A 301 6.27 -18.46 2.59
N MET A 302 6.38 -17.36 3.33
CA MET A 302 5.54 -17.13 4.51
C MET A 302 4.12 -16.73 4.12
N GLY A 303 3.95 -16.05 2.98
CA GLY A 303 2.62 -15.75 2.42
C GLY A 303 1.86 -17.03 2.06
N ASN A 304 2.49 -17.96 1.36
CA ASN A 304 1.90 -19.26 1.05
C ASN A 304 1.57 -20.05 2.32
N TYR A 305 2.48 -20.07 3.30
CA TYR A 305 2.24 -20.72 4.59
C TYR A 305 1.06 -20.08 5.35
N LEU A 306 0.99 -18.77 5.41
CA LEU A 306 -0.12 -18.05 6.06
C LEU A 306 -1.44 -18.34 5.34
N LYS A 307 -1.45 -18.32 4.00
CA LYS A 307 -2.64 -18.64 3.19
C LYS A 307 -3.13 -20.06 3.44
N GLU A 308 -2.23 -21.05 3.49
CA GLU A 308 -2.56 -22.44 3.84
C GLU A 308 -3.24 -22.53 5.22
N LYS A 309 -2.71 -21.83 6.23
CA LYS A 309 -3.31 -21.80 7.56
C LYS A 309 -4.71 -21.15 7.58
N LEU A 310 -4.91 -20.08 6.82
CA LEU A 310 -6.21 -19.43 6.70
C LEU A 310 -7.24 -20.30 5.96
N GLU A 311 -6.81 -21.03 4.90
CA GLU A 311 -7.67 -22.00 4.20
C GLU A 311 -8.05 -23.17 5.09
N ALA A 312 -7.16 -23.62 5.98
CA ALA A 312 -7.49 -24.62 6.99
C ALA A 312 -8.56 -24.12 7.97
N LEU A 313 -8.49 -22.85 8.38
CA LEU A 313 -9.57 -22.24 9.20
C LEU A 313 -10.88 -22.15 8.40
N LYS A 314 -10.83 -21.76 7.13
CA LYS A 314 -12.02 -21.71 6.26
C LYS A 314 -12.69 -23.08 6.14
N SER A 315 -11.93 -24.15 6.01
CA SER A 315 -12.48 -25.52 5.98
C SER A 315 -13.16 -25.92 7.29
N LYS A 316 -12.79 -25.31 8.41
CA LYS A 316 -13.33 -25.58 9.75
C LYS A 316 -14.51 -24.70 10.12
N TYR A 317 -14.56 -23.45 9.64
CA TYR A 317 -15.51 -22.43 10.07
C TYR A 317 -16.29 -21.84 8.89
N SER A 318 -17.59 -22.11 8.82
CA SER A 318 -18.48 -21.64 7.75
C SER A 318 -18.66 -20.12 7.69
N ILE A 319 -18.28 -19.40 8.75
CA ILE A 319 -18.28 -17.93 8.74
C ILE A 319 -17.14 -17.34 7.88
N ILE A 320 -16.16 -18.14 7.48
CA ILE A 320 -15.09 -17.71 6.57
C ILE A 320 -15.54 -18.03 5.15
N LYS A 321 -15.82 -16.99 4.39
CA LYS A 321 -16.32 -17.08 3.02
C LYS A 321 -15.20 -17.37 2.04
N GLU A 322 -14.09 -16.62 2.13
CA GLU A 322 -12.99 -16.67 1.18
C GLU A 322 -11.66 -16.26 1.82
N VAL A 323 -10.56 -16.82 1.30
CA VAL A 323 -9.18 -16.36 1.56
C VAL A 323 -8.55 -15.99 0.23
N ARG A 324 -8.06 -14.75 0.11
CA ARG A 324 -7.49 -14.23 -1.12
C ARG A 324 -6.29 -13.32 -0.87
N GLY A 325 -5.53 -13.02 -1.92
CA GLY A 325 -4.35 -12.15 -1.86
C GLY A 325 -3.09 -12.81 -2.43
N ILE A 326 -1.99 -12.06 -2.41
CA ILE A 326 -0.68 -12.47 -2.97
C ILE A 326 0.41 -12.20 -1.92
N GLY A 327 1.31 -13.16 -1.72
CA GLY A 327 2.41 -13.04 -0.76
C GLY A 327 1.89 -12.75 0.66
N LEU A 328 2.44 -11.75 1.32
CA LEU A 328 2.02 -11.31 2.65
C LEU A 328 0.99 -10.16 2.61
N MET A 329 0.18 -10.09 1.59
CA MET A 329 -0.99 -9.22 1.48
C MET A 329 -2.23 -10.12 1.35
N LEU A 330 -2.76 -10.60 2.49
CA LEU A 330 -3.86 -11.56 2.53
C LEU A 330 -5.10 -10.97 3.19
N GLY A 331 -6.25 -11.32 2.64
CA GLY A 331 -7.59 -11.04 3.17
C GLY A 331 -8.34 -12.33 3.50
N MET A 332 -8.97 -12.36 4.65
CA MET A 332 -9.92 -13.40 5.03
C MET A 332 -11.31 -12.78 5.14
N GLU A 333 -12.15 -13.04 4.15
CA GLU A 333 -13.52 -12.51 4.10
C GLU A 333 -14.45 -13.36 4.95
N LEU A 334 -15.24 -12.69 5.76
CA LEU A 334 -16.22 -13.28 6.66
C LEU A 334 -17.65 -13.07 6.14
N THR A 335 -18.58 -13.92 6.53
CA THR A 335 -20.03 -13.74 6.32
C THR A 335 -20.66 -12.77 7.34
N ILE A 336 -19.88 -12.32 8.33
CA ILE A 336 -20.28 -11.42 9.41
C ILE A 336 -19.31 -10.25 9.53
N PRO A 337 -19.67 -9.15 10.21
CA PRO A 337 -18.72 -8.06 10.49
C PRO A 337 -17.52 -8.52 11.30
N GLY A 338 -16.31 -8.17 10.84
CA GLY A 338 -15.04 -8.61 11.45
C GLY A 338 -14.57 -7.77 12.64
N ALA A 339 -15.23 -6.65 12.95
CA ALA A 339 -14.79 -5.71 13.98
C ALA A 339 -14.62 -6.36 15.36
N GLU A 340 -15.58 -7.23 15.78
CA GLU A 340 -15.49 -7.89 17.07
C GLU A 340 -14.34 -8.90 17.13
N ILE A 341 -14.08 -9.63 16.04
CA ILE A 341 -12.91 -10.53 15.95
C ILE A 341 -11.61 -9.74 16.12
N VAL A 342 -11.49 -8.55 15.49
CA VAL A 342 -10.34 -7.64 15.68
C VAL A 342 -10.21 -7.23 17.16
N GLN A 343 -11.31 -6.90 17.84
CA GLN A 343 -11.29 -6.55 19.26
C GLN A 343 -10.86 -7.74 20.15
N GLN A 344 -11.31 -8.96 19.85
CA GLN A 344 -10.86 -10.15 20.57
C GLN A 344 -9.37 -10.42 20.35
N CYS A 345 -8.87 -10.24 19.12
CA CYS A 345 -7.44 -10.32 18.84
C CYS A 345 -6.64 -9.26 19.61
N LEU A 346 -7.13 -8.02 19.69
CA LEU A 346 -6.51 -6.95 20.49
C LEU A 346 -6.41 -7.31 21.96
N LYS A 347 -7.48 -7.85 22.56
CA LYS A 347 -7.49 -8.36 23.96
C LYS A 347 -6.42 -9.43 24.17
N LYS A 348 -6.14 -10.24 23.13
CA LYS A 348 -5.10 -11.30 23.12
C LYS A 348 -3.75 -10.81 22.62
N LYS A 349 -3.55 -9.48 22.55
CA LYS A 349 -2.28 -8.83 22.18
C LYS A 349 -1.84 -9.09 20.72
N VAL A 350 -2.77 -9.21 19.81
CA VAL A 350 -2.54 -9.25 18.36
C VAL A 350 -3.24 -8.06 17.72
N LEU A 351 -2.48 -7.25 16.96
CA LEU A 351 -3.03 -6.12 16.20
C LEU A 351 -3.37 -6.60 14.78
N LEU A 352 -4.63 -6.45 14.42
CA LEU A 352 -5.19 -6.76 13.11
C LEU A 352 -6.05 -5.59 12.64
N ASN A 353 -6.40 -5.62 11.36
CA ASN A 353 -7.33 -4.66 10.75
C ASN A 353 -8.45 -5.40 10.03
N CYS A 354 -9.61 -4.75 9.94
CA CYS A 354 -10.75 -5.20 9.14
C CYS A 354 -11.13 -4.08 8.17
N THR A 355 -11.18 -4.39 6.88
CA THR A 355 -11.67 -3.52 5.82
C THR A 355 -12.96 -4.05 5.22
N HIS A 356 -13.68 -3.22 4.44
CA HIS A 356 -14.97 -3.61 3.84
C HIS A 356 -15.93 -4.28 4.83
N LYS A 357 -15.87 -3.89 6.12
CA LYS A 357 -16.65 -4.42 7.26
C LYS A 357 -16.42 -5.91 7.55
N THR A 358 -16.11 -6.73 6.57
CA THR A 358 -16.05 -8.20 6.66
C THR A 358 -14.69 -8.82 6.36
N VAL A 359 -13.71 -8.06 5.86
CA VAL A 359 -12.42 -8.62 5.44
C VAL A 359 -11.34 -8.35 6.48
N LEU A 360 -10.91 -9.38 7.20
CA LEU A 360 -9.71 -9.29 8.05
C LEU A 360 -8.48 -9.24 7.18
N ARG A 361 -7.65 -8.20 7.35
CA ARG A 361 -6.39 -8.04 6.62
C ARG A 361 -5.22 -8.54 7.45
N LEU A 362 -4.42 -9.41 6.84
CA LEU A 362 -3.19 -9.94 7.40
C LEU A 362 -2.03 -9.50 6.51
N MET A 363 -1.31 -8.50 6.99
CA MET A 363 -0.20 -7.87 6.25
C MET A 363 1.03 -7.72 7.17
N PRO A 364 1.55 -8.83 7.76
CA PRO A 364 2.69 -8.76 8.66
C PRO A 364 3.94 -8.21 7.94
N ALA A 365 4.98 -7.88 8.69
CA ALA A 365 6.28 -7.55 8.11
C ALA A 365 6.80 -8.72 7.24
N ILE A 366 7.54 -8.41 6.17
CA ILE A 366 8.01 -9.42 5.20
C ILE A 366 9.11 -10.33 5.76
N ASN A 367 9.66 -10.02 6.94
CA ASN A 367 10.57 -10.86 7.73
C ASN A 367 9.83 -11.70 8.78
N VAL A 368 8.51 -11.91 8.64
CA VAL A 368 7.72 -12.75 9.55
C VAL A 368 8.21 -14.20 9.53
N THR A 369 8.06 -14.88 10.66
CA THR A 369 8.44 -16.31 10.82
C THR A 369 7.22 -17.20 11.00
N LYS A 370 7.37 -18.51 10.72
CA LYS A 370 6.31 -19.51 10.96
C LYS A 370 5.77 -19.45 12.39
N PHE A 371 6.65 -19.37 13.37
CA PHE A 371 6.26 -19.29 14.79
C PHE A 371 5.29 -18.13 15.06
N LYS A 372 5.56 -16.94 14.49
CA LYS A 372 4.69 -15.78 14.66
C LYS A 372 3.35 -15.97 13.94
N ILE A 373 3.37 -16.56 12.75
CA ILE A 373 2.16 -16.91 12.02
C ILE A 373 1.29 -17.87 12.82
N ASP A 374 1.86 -18.99 13.30
CA ASP A 374 1.12 -19.98 14.08
C ASP A 374 0.50 -19.39 15.34
N LYS A 375 1.23 -18.49 16.04
CA LYS A 375 0.72 -17.76 17.20
C LYS A 375 -0.52 -16.93 16.84
N VAL A 376 -0.48 -16.19 15.73
CA VAL A 376 -1.58 -15.32 15.30
C VAL A 376 -2.77 -16.15 14.81
N ILE A 377 -2.54 -17.21 14.05
CA ILE A 377 -3.60 -18.12 13.60
C ILE A 377 -4.37 -18.70 14.79
N LYS A 378 -3.65 -19.15 15.84
CA LYS A 378 -4.30 -19.62 17.07
C LYS A 378 -5.18 -18.54 17.72
N VAL A 379 -4.67 -17.29 17.79
CA VAL A 379 -5.44 -16.18 18.37
C VAL A 379 -6.69 -15.86 17.52
N ILE A 380 -6.58 -15.87 16.21
CA ILE A 380 -7.72 -15.67 15.30
C ILE A 380 -8.76 -16.79 15.50
N GLU A 381 -8.31 -18.04 15.56
CA GLU A 381 -9.20 -19.18 15.78
C GLU A 381 -9.96 -19.08 17.12
N GLU A 382 -9.27 -18.72 18.19
CA GLU A 382 -9.89 -18.48 19.49
C GLU A 382 -10.90 -17.30 19.47
N ALA A 383 -10.58 -16.22 18.70
CA ALA A 383 -11.49 -15.09 18.53
C ALA A 383 -12.76 -15.50 17.74
N ILE A 384 -12.62 -16.31 16.70
CA ILE A 384 -13.75 -16.88 15.94
C ILE A 384 -14.63 -17.75 16.86
N ASN A 385 -14.04 -18.64 17.65
CA ASN A 385 -14.79 -19.49 18.57
C ASN A 385 -15.57 -18.66 19.61
N THR A 386 -14.96 -17.59 20.14
CA THR A 386 -15.62 -16.67 21.06
C THR A 386 -16.83 -16.00 20.39
N GLN A 387 -16.68 -15.55 19.16
CA GLN A 387 -17.76 -14.92 18.39
C GLN A 387 -18.92 -15.87 18.11
N LEU A 388 -18.62 -17.12 17.75
CA LEU A 388 -19.64 -18.15 17.49
C LEU A 388 -20.42 -18.55 18.75
N ALA A 389 -19.73 -18.63 19.90
CA ALA A 389 -20.38 -18.95 21.17
C ALA A 389 -21.38 -17.85 21.58
N TRP A 390 -21.10 -16.59 21.29
CA TRP A 390 -22.03 -15.49 21.55
C TRP A 390 -23.26 -15.51 20.61
N GLY A 391 -23.04 -15.83 19.32
CA GLY A 391 -24.15 -15.94 18.35
C GLY A 391 -25.12 -17.08 18.61
N GLN A 392 -24.78 -18.08 19.44
CA GLN A 392 -25.64 -19.17 19.84
C GLN A 392 -26.48 -18.83 21.09
N GLN A 393 -26.21 -17.69 21.75
CA GLN A 393 -26.93 -17.25 22.97
C GLN A 393 -28.00 -16.18 22.67
N LEU A 394 -28.12 -15.74 21.42
CA LEU A 394 -29.14 -14.82 20.90
C LEU A 394 -30.15 -15.57 20.03
#